data_da7c19438181dd0268987ccedd56a7e0
#
_entry.id   da7c19438181dd0268987ccedd56a7e0
#
_cell.length_a   1.000
_cell.length_b   1.000
_cell.length_c   1.000
_cell.angle_alpha   90.00
_cell.angle_beta   90.00
_cell.angle_gamma   90.00
#
_symmetry.space_group_name_H-M   'P 1'
#
loop_
_entity.id
_entity.type
_entity.pdbx_description
1 polymer ?
#
loop_
_entity_poly.entity_id
_entity_poly.type
_entity_poly.pdbx_seq_one_letter_code
_entity_poly.pdbx_strand_id
1 'polypeptide(L)'
;NYLEYDPFYVEIERYRVNGHRYIRYKNPSFTIFRKELSEEESNLILEVLNTIGQFDGLAHFEWLDRFKTGLGLKKRPRIISFSNNPYLQNSNLLGVLFDNISNQVVIKLKYHTFTDKEAREIIFHPYLLKQYNNRWYLIGAADNDGKILNFALDRIDAVIALPEIKYKPCNEDLA
;
A
#
# COMPACT_ATOMS: atom_id res chain seq x y z
N ASN A 1 26.60 -26.10 7.30
CA ASN A 1 25.24 -25.57 7.04
C ASN A 1 25.36 -24.13 6.59
N TYR A 2 24.68 -23.74 5.53
CA TYR A 2 24.76 -22.39 4.93
C TYR A 2 24.47 -21.26 5.95
N LEU A 3 23.60 -21.52 6.93
CA LEU A 3 23.23 -20.54 7.96
C LEU A 3 24.31 -20.30 9.04
N GLU A 4 25.32 -21.12 9.12
CA GLU A 4 26.42 -20.98 10.10
C GLU A 4 27.53 -20.03 9.61
N TYR A 5 27.43 -19.56 8.36
CA TYR A 5 28.42 -18.69 7.70
C TYR A 5 27.79 -17.34 7.34
N ASP A 6 28.62 -16.41 6.84
CA ASP A 6 28.19 -15.11 6.35
C ASP A 6 27.05 -15.24 5.31
N PRO A 7 25.98 -14.45 5.39
CA PRO A 7 25.75 -13.30 6.28
C PRO A 7 25.03 -13.63 7.60
N PHE A 8 24.72 -14.88 7.89
CA PHE A 8 23.79 -15.21 8.97
C PHE A 8 24.45 -15.49 10.32
N TYR A 9 25.62 -16.15 10.35
CA TYR A 9 26.37 -16.52 11.56
C TYR A 9 25.52 -17.13 12.68
N VAL A 10 24.65 -18.06 12.34
CA VAL A 10 23.67 -18.62 13.26
C VAL A 10 24.22 -19.84 13.98
N GLU A 11 24.18 -19.85 15.30
CA GLU A 11 24.49 -21.03 16.08
C GLU A 11 23.38 -22.09 15.98
N ILE A 12 23.74 -23.25 15.44
CA ILE A 12 22.83 -24.38 15.26
C ILE A 12 23.22 -25.49 16.24
N GLU A 13 22.25 -25.94 17.01
CA GLU A 13 22.37 -27.11 17.87
C GLU A 13 21.90 -28.35 17.13
N ARG A 14 22.75 -29.40 17.18
CA ARG A 14 22.47 -30.71 16.59
C ARG A 14 22.27 -31.73 17.70
N TYR A 15 21.13 -32.39 17.70
CA TYR A 15 20.84 -33.40 18.73
C TYR A 15 20.17 -34.63 18.12
N ARG A 16 20.08 -35.72 18.91
CA ARG A 16 19.44 -36.95 18.50
C ARG A 16 18.30 -37.31 19.45
N VAL A 17 17.20 -37.76 18.89
CA VAL A 17 16.07 -38.32 19.62
C VAL A 17 15.64 -39.59 18.93
N ASN A 18 15.61 -40.73 19.67
CA ASN A 18 15.20 -42.01 19.17
C ASN A 18 15.99 -42.45 17.89
N GLY A 19 17.28 -42.18 17.83
CA GLY A 19 18.12 -42.49 16.68
C GLY A 19 18.06 -41.51 15.50
N HIS A 20 17.10 -40.63 15.44
CA HIS A 20 16.99 -39.61 14.41
C HIS A 20 17.77 -38.34 14.77
N ARG A 21 18.39 -37.73 13.75
CA ARG A 21 19.12 -36.46 13.89
C ARG A 21 18.17 -35.28 13.68
N TYR A 22 18.22 -34.33 14.62
CA TYR A 22 17.50 -33.08 14.56
C TYR A 22 18.46 -31.91 14.63
N ILE A 23 18.01 -30.80 14.05
CA ILE A 23 18.70 -29.51 14.12
C ILE A 23 17.70 -28.46 14.60
N ARG A 24 18.15 -27.54 15.45
CA ARG A 24 17.40 -26.35 15.84
C ARG A 24 18.32 -25.16 15.99
N TYR A 25 17.78 -23.99 15.92
CA TYR A 25 18.52 -22.80 16.31
C TYR A 25 18.79 -22.82 17.81
N LYS A 26 20.00 -22.49 18.21
CA LYS A 26 20.36 -22.36 19.63
C LYS A 26 19.60 -21.22 20.29
N ASN A 27 19.36 -20.13 19.54
CA ASN A 27 18.48 -19.05 19.93
C ASN A 27 17.06 -19.31 19.36
N PRO A 28 16.05 -19.63 20.22
CA PRO A 28 14.68 -19.89 19.76
C PRO A 28 14.00 -18.68 19.11
N SER A 29 14.47 -17.46 19.41
CA SER A 29 13.94 -16.22 18.84
C SER A 29 14.55 -15.89 17.49
N PHE A 30 15.55 -16.65 17.04
CA PHE A 30 16.20 -16.41 15.74
C PHE A 30 15.23 -16.72 14.60
N THR A 31 15.22 -15.84 13.61
CA THR A 31 14.60 -16.07 12.30
C THR A 31 15.49 -15.48 11.22
N ILE A 32 15.64 -16.18 10.10
CA ILE A 32 16.39 -15.68 8.92
C ILE A 32 15.84 -14.35 8.38
N PHE A 33 14.63 -13.99 8.76
CA PHE A 33 13.97 -12.72 8.40
C PHE A 33 14.20 -11.61 9.43
N ARG A 34 14.88 -11.87 10.55
CA ARG A 34 15.33 -10.86 11.51
C ARG A 34 16.80 -10.52 11.27
N LYS A 35 17.08 -9.71 10.25
CA LYS A 35 18.21 -8.81 10.35
C LYS A 35 17.84 -7.84 11.48
N GLU A 36 18.65 -7.80 12.55
CA GLU A 36 18.49 -6.74 13.55
C GLU A 36 18.74 -5.41 12.81
N LEU A 37 17.70 -4.63 12.67
CA LEU A 37 17.81 -3.30 12.08
C LEU A 37 18.68 -2.45 13.01
N SER A 38 19.63 -1.73 12.46
CA SER A 38 20.35 -0.71 13.22
C SER A 38 19.35 0.32 13.76
N GLU A 39 19.77 1.09 14.76
CA GLU A 39 18.92 2.14 15.31
C GLU A 39 18.55 3.17 14.23
N GLU A 40 19.49 3.48 13.33
CA GLU A 40 19.27 4.37 12.19
C GLU A 40 18.27 3.81 11.18
N GLU A 41 18.41 2.54 10.78
CA GLU A 41 17.47 1.86 9.89
C GLU A 41 16.06 1.79 10.51
N SER A 42 15.98 1.47 11.80
CA SER A 42 14.71 1.43 12.54
C SER A 42 14.02 2.79 12.58
N ASN A 43 14.80 3.86 12.79
CA ASN A 43 14.31 5.23 12.80
C ASN A 43 13.78 5.65 11.43
N LEU A 44 14.54 5.36 10.37
CA LEU A 44 14.14 5.67 9.00
C LEU A 44 12.84 4.96 8.60
N ILE A 45 12.76 3.65 8.88
CA ILE A 45 11.56 2.86 8.61
C ILE A 45 10.36 3.42 9.38
N LEU A 46 10.54 3.77 10.66
CA LEU A 46 9.48 4.34 11.48
C LEU A 46 8.98 5.67 10.93
N GLU A 47 9.89 6.52 10.45
CA GLU A 47 9.55 7.81 9.85
C GLU A 47 8.75 7.63 8.56
N VAL A 48 9.18 6.74 7.67
CA VAL A 48 8.45 6.38 6.45
C VAL A 48 7.06 5.83 6.78
N LEU A 49 6.96 4.88 7.72
CA LEU A 49 5.67 4.30 8.13
C LEU A 49 4.75 5.33 8.80
N ASN A 50 5.29 6.29 9.53
CA ASN A 50 4.50 7.37 10.12
C ASN A 50 4.02 8.35 9.05
N THR A 51 4.84 8.61 8.03
CA THR A 51 4.47 9.47 6.90
C THR A 51 3.34 8.84 6.09
N ILE A 52 3.47 7.56 5.73
CA ILE A 52 2.41 6.81 5.03
C ILE A 52 1.12 6.74 5.86
N GLY A 53 1.24 6.51 7.17
CA GLY A 53 0.08 6.44 8.08
C GLY A 53 -0.67 7.76 8.29
N GLN A 54 -0.23 8.86 7.68
CA GLN A 54 -0.95 10.13 7.70
C GLN A 54 -2.02 10.25 6.61
N PHE A 55 -1.99 9.37 5.62
CA PHE A 55 -3.01 9.33 4.59
C PHE A 55 -4.26 8.65 5.14
N ASP A 56 -5.20 9.44 5.68
CA ASP A 56 -6.50 8.96 6.12
C ASP A 56 -7.29 8.41 4.92
N GLY A 57 -7.94 7.27 5.12
CA GLY A 57 -8.77 6.63 4.09
C GLY A 57 -8.10 5.53 3.27
N LEU A 58 -6.81 5.26 3.46
CA LEU A 58 -6.22 4.02 2.99
C LEU A 58 -6.57 2.91 4.00
N ALA A 59 -7.74 2.31 3.84
CA ALA A 59 -8.34 1.34 4.77
C ALA A 59 -7.45 0.11 5.10
N HIS A 60 -6.42 -0.13 4.30
CA HIS A 60 -5.51 -1.26 4.49
C HIS A 60 -4.33 -0.98 5.42
N PHE A 61 -4.23 0.18 6.04
CA PHE A 61 -3.11 0.49 6.95
C PHE A 61 -3.35 0.09 8.41
N GLU A 62 -4.45 -0.59 8.73
CA GLU A 62 -4.62 -1.21 10.07
C GLU A 62 -3.47 -2.18 10.41
N TRP A 63 -2.84 -2.79 9.40
CA TRP A 63 -1.67 -3.64 9.59
C TRP A 63 -0.40 -2.87 9.96
N LEU A 64 -0.32 -1.56 9.68
CA LEU A 64 0.85 -0.72 9.97
C LEU A 64 1.22 -0.74 11.45
N ASP A 65 0.26 -0.64 12.36
CA ASP A 65 0.53 -0.68 13.80
C ASP A 65 1.00 -2.07 14.24
N ARG A 66 0.44 -3.13 13.66
CA ARG A 66 0.90 -4.50 13.89
C ARG A 66 2.31 -4.72 13.33
N PHE A 67 2.61 -4.16 12.16
CA PHE A 67 3.91 -4.23 11.54
C PHE A 67 4.97 -3.47 12.35
N LYS A 68 4.69 -2.24 12.81
CA LYS A 68 5.54 -1.47 13.71
C LYS A 68 5.86 -2.26 15.00
N THR A 69 4.85 -2.87 15.58
CA THR A 69 4.99 -3.70 16.80
C THR A 69 5.82 -4.96 16.51
N GLY A 70 5.58 -5.63 15.37
CA GLY A 70 6.33 -6.83 14.95
C GLY A 70 7.81 -6.57 14.71
N LEU A 71 8.18 -5.37 14.25
CA LEU A 71 9.56 -4.93 14.07
C LEU A 71 10.19 -4.41 15.38
N GLY A 72 9.44 -4.37 16.49
CA GLY A 72 9.94 -3.84 17.77
C GLY A 72 10.18 -2.32 17.76
N LEU A 73 9.57 -1.59 16.84
CA LEU A 73 9.73 -0.14 16.70
C LEU A 73 8.99 0.58 17.83
N LYS A 74 9.70 1.41 18.59
CA LYS A 74 9.11 2.19 19.69
C LYS A 74 8.27 3.34 19.13
N LYS A 75 7.09 3.57 19.71
CA LYS A 75 6.28 4.76 19.39
C LYS A 75 7.09 6.03 19.63
N ARG A 76 7.15 6.90 18.62
CA ARG A 76 7.73 8.23 18.70
C ARG A 76 6.66 9.30 18.43
N PRO A 77 6.80 10.50 18.97
CA PRO A 77 5.90 11.59 18.63
C PRO A 77 5.98 11.89 17.13
N ARG A 78 4.85 12.27 16.56
CA ARG A 78 4.74 12.69 15.16
C ARG A 78 5.51 13.99 14.97
N ILE A 79 6.52 14.01 14.10
CA ILE A 79 7.36 15.19 13.82
C ILE A 79 6.85 15.93 12.59
N ILE A 80 6.32 15.19 11.60
CA ILE A 80 5.78 15.73 10.35
C ILE A 80 4.27 15.51 10.35
N SER A 81 3.52 16.54 10.00
CA SER A 81 2.07 16.47 9.80
C SER A 81 1.71 17.09 8.46
N PHE A 82 0.93 16.37 7.66
CA PHE A 82 0.34 16.91 6.45
C PHE A 82 -1.06 17.45 6.75
N SER A 83 -1.44 18.50 6.03
CA SER A 83 -2.80 19.03 6.13
C SER A 83 -3.78 18.00 5.56
N ASN A 84 -4.62 17.47 6.41
CA ASN A 84 -5.74 16.62 5.98
C ASN A 84 -6.95 17.51 5.70
N ASN A 85 -7.67 17.22 4.64
CA ASN A 85 -8.95 17.87 4.38
C ASN A 85 -10.04 17.16 5.23
N PRO A 86 -10.55 17.80 6.30
CA PRO A 86 -11.57 17.17 7.14
C PRO A 86 -12.92 17.00 6.40
N TYR A 87 -13.06 17.64 5.24
CA TYR A 87 -14.25 17.56 4.37
C TYR A 87 -14.03 16.63 3.18
N LEU A 88 -12.98 15.80 3.21
CA LEU A 88 -12.71 14.84 2.14
C LEU A 88 -13.86 13.81 2.08
N GLN A 89 -14.71 13.96 1.07
CA GLN A 89 -15.74 12.97 0.78
C GLN A 89 -15.12 11.78 0.04
N ASN A 90 -15.72 10.60 0.25
CA ASN A 90 -15.32 9.35 -0.43
C ASN A 90 -13.89 8.89 -0.16
N SER A 91 -13.29 9.27 0.98
CA SER A 91 -11.96 8.81 1.38
C SER A 91 -11.85 7.28 1.47
N ASN A 92 -12.97 6.59 1.74
CA ASN A 92 -13.07 5.14 1.72
C ASN A 92 -12.77 4.52 0.35
N LEU A 93 -12.92 5.28 -0.74
CA LEU A 93 -12.59 4.82 -2.10
C LEU A 93 -11.07 4.77 -2.33
N LEU A 94 -10.24 5.48 -1.55
CA LEU A 94 -8.78 5.47 -1.72
C LEU A 94 -8.21 4.06 -1.65
N GLY A 95 -8.59 3.26 -0.65
CA GLY A 95 -8.15 1.89 -0.50
C GLY A 95 -8.56 1.02 -1.69
N VAL A 96 -9.82 1.10 -2.08
CA VAL A 96 -10.37 0.35 -3.22
C VAL A 96 -9.65 0.71 -4.52
N LEU A 97 -9.42 1.99 -4.76
CA LEU A 97 -8.71 2.46 -5.96
C LEU A 97 -7.23 2.08 -5.93
N PHE A 98 -6.58 2.17 -4.78
CA PHE A 98 -5.20 1.72 -4.61
C PHE A 98 -5.04 0.25 -4.95
N ASP A 99 -5.94 -0.61 -4.49
CA ASP A 99 -5.93 -2.05 -4.81
C ASP A 99 -6.14 -2.31 -6.29
N ASN A 100 -7.10 -1.63 -6.92
CA ASN A 100 -7.35 -1.79 -8.36
C ASN A 100 -6.16 -1.33 -9.21
N ILE A 101 -5.50 -0.23 -8.83
CA ILE A 101 -4.28 0.25 -9.51
C ILE A 101 -3.14 -0.76 -9.33
N SER A 102 -2.89 -1.19 -8.10
CA SER A 102 -1.79 -2.11 -7.75
C SER A 102 -1.94 -3.46 -8.45
N ASN A 103 -3.18 -3.94 -8.60
CA ASN A 103 -3.48 -5.21 -9.26
C ASN A 103 -3.79 -5.06 -10.76
N GLN A 104 -3.65 -3.85 -11.32
CA GLN A 104 -3.92 -3.56 -12.72
C GLN A 104 -5.33 -4.00 -13.17
N VAL A 105 -6.33 -3.68 -12.37
CA VAL A 105 -7.73 -4.03 -12.63
C VAL A 105 -8.46 -2.83 -13.26
N VAL A 106 -9.17 -3.09 -14.36
CA VAL A 106 -10.08 -2.12 -14.99
C VAL A 106 -11.28 -1.89 -14.07
N ILE A 107 -11.77 -0.66 -14.04
CA ILE A 107 -12.90 -0.29 -13.21
C ILE A 107 -14.02 0.36 -14.02
N LYS A 108 -15.25 0.24 -13.55
CA LYS A 108 -16.35 1.06 -13.96
C LYS A 108 -16.57 2.14 -12.90
N LEU A 109 -16.42 3.39 -13.32
CA LEU A 109 -16.67 4.58 -12.51
C LEU A 109 -18.08 5.09 -12.74
N LYS A 110 -18.79 5.42 -11.66
CA LYS A 110 -19.96 6.27 -11.70
C LYS A 110 -19.54 7.64 -11.20
N TYR A 111 -19.60 8.64 -12.07
CA TYR A 111 -19.04 9.97 -11.84
C TYR A 111 -20.03 11.08 -12.23
N HIS A 112 -20.10 12.14 -11.44
CA HIS A 112 -20.88 13.32 -11.76
C HIS A 112 -20.01 14.58 -11.80
N THR A 113 -20.36 15.52 -12.68
CA THR A 113 -19.76 16.85 -12.70
C THR A 113 -20.64 17.82 -11.88
N PHE A 114 -20.20 19.06 -11.67
CA PHE A 114 -21.02 20.06 -10.97
C PHE A 114 -22.30 20.45 -11.74
N THR A 115 -22.30 20.27 -13.04
CA THR A 115 -23.36 20.66 -13.93
C THR A 115 -24.31 19.55 -14.32
N ASP A 116 -23.86 18.30 -14.19
CA ASP A 116 -24.64 17.14 -14.60
C ASP A 116 -25.69 16.80 -13.52
N LYS A 117 -26.92 16.59 -13.94
CA LYS A 117 -27.99 16.09 -13.07
C LYS A 117 -27.94 14.61 -12.81
N GLU A 118 -27.27 13.87 -13.69
CA GLU A 118 -27.13 12.42 -13.62
C GLU A 118 -25.65 12.03 -13.69
N ALA A 119 -25.30 11.00 -12.93
CA ALA A 119 -23.96 10.46 -12.97
C ALA A 119 -23.72 9.66 -14.26
N ARG A 120 -22.53 9.78 -14.83
CA ARG A 120 -22.09 9.04 -16.01
C ARG A 120 -21.33 7.81 -15.61
N GLU A 121 -21.53 6.71 -16.34
CA GLU A 121 -20.73 5.50 -16.21
C GLU A 121 -19.58 5.49 -17.24
N ILE A 122 -18.37 5.21 -16.77
CA ILE A 122 -17.17 5.22 -17.60
C ILE A 122 -16.35 3.97 -17.27
N ILE A 123 -15.97 3.20 -18.30
CA ILE A 123 -14.97 2.11 -18.15
C ILE A 123 -13.59 2.75 -18.21
N PHE A 124 -12.76 2.48 -17.19
CA PHE A 124 -11.57 3.24 -16.91
C PHE A 124 -10.41 2.35 -16.46
N HIS A 125 -9.22 2.63 -17.01
CA HIS A 125 -7.96 2.03 -16.63
C HIS A 125 -7.27 2.96 -15.63
N PRO A 126 -7.33 2.67 -14.31
CA PRO A 126 -6.79 3.54 -13.30
C PRO A 126 -5.27 3.41 -13.22
N TYR A 127 -4.52 4.51 -13.18
CA TYR A 127 -3.06 4.52 -13.19
C TYR A 127 -2.45 5.13 -11.93
N LEU A 128 -3.01 6.21 -11.43
CA LEU A 128 -2.41 7.00 -10.36
C LEU A 128 -3.46 7.66 -9.47
N LEU A 129 -3.20 7.66 -8.17
CA LEU A 129 -3.87 8.53 -7.20
C LEU A 129 -2.95 9.71 -6.89
N LYS A 130 -3.42 10.93 -7.16
CA LYS A 130 -2.65 12.15 -6.93
C LYS A 130 -3.39 13.07 -5.98
N GLN A 131 -2.71 13.52 -4.91
CA GLN A 131 -3.21 14.58 -4.06
C GLN A 131 -2.72 15.94 -4.57
N TYR A 132 -3.63 16.88 -4.73
CA TYR A 132 -3.33 18.25 -5.08
C TYR A 132 -4.34 19.20 -4.39
N ASN A 133 -3.84 20.24 -3.75
CA ASN A 133 -4.64 21.21 -2.99
C ASN A 133 -5.64 20.53 -2.03
N ASN A 134 -5.17 19.58 -1.24
CA ASN A 134 -5.95 18.79 -0.28
C ASN A 134 -7.15 18.03 -0.89
N ARG A 135 -7.15 17.79 -2.21
CA ARG A 135 -8.11 16.94 -2.92
C ARG A 135 -7.39 15.79 -3.58
N TRP A 136 -8.05 14.65 -3.61
CA TRP A 136 -7.58 13.48 -4.30
C TRP A 136 -8.17 13.38 -5.70
N TYR A 137 -7.35 12.96 -6.62
CA TYR A 137 -7.69 12.74 -8.02
C TYR A 137 -7.27 11.34 -8.43
N LEU A 138 -8.16 10.66 -9.15
CA LEU A 138 -7.85 9.44 -9.87
C LEU A 138 -7.47 9.81 -11.31
N ILE A 139 -6.28 9.42 -11.73
CA ILE A 139 -5.78 9.64 -13.08
C ILE A 139 -5.70 8.29 -13.79
N GLY A 140 -6.11 8.24 -15.06
CA GLY A 140 -6.09 7.03 -15.86
C GLY A 140 -6.63 7.27 -17.26
N ALA A 141 -6.89 6.20 -18.01
CA ALA A 141 -7.38 6.26 -19.38
C ALA A 141 -8.83 5.74 -19.49
N ALA A 142 -9.65 6.42 -20.27
CA ALA A 142 -10.93 5.88 -20.69
C ALA A 142 -10.74 4.72 -21.68
N ASP A 143 -11.53 3.65 -21.55
CA ASP A 143 -11.38 2.46 -22.40
C ASP A 143 -11.71 2.72 -23.88
N ASN A 144 -12.64 3.61 -24.14
CA ASN A 144 -13.17 3.87 -25.47
C ASN A 144 -12.19 4.59 -26.42
N ASP A 145 -11.45 5.58 -25.92
CA ASP A 145 -10.58 6.43 -26.76
C ASP A 145 -9.14 6.54 -26.22
N GLY A 146 -8.86 5.93 -25.09
CA GLY A 146 -7.53 5.92 -24.46
C GLY A 146 -7.07 7.27 -23.94
N LYS A 147 -7.94 8.29 -23.90
CA LYS A 147 -7.59 9.60 -23.37
C LYS A 147 -7.31 9.56 -21.89
N ILE A 148 -6.22 10.20 -21.49
CA ILE A 148 -5.92 10.41 -20.08
C ILE A 148 -6.89 11.43 -19.49
N LEU A 149 -7.60 11.00 -18.46
CA LEU A 149 -8.58 11.81 -17.73
C LEU A 149 -8.23 11.83 -16.25
N ASN A 150 -8.70 12.85 -15.56
CA ASN A 150 -8.61 12.96 -14.10
C ASN A 150 -9.99 13.12 -13.49
N PHE A 151 -10.27 12.37 -12.43
CA PHE A 151 -11.52 12.41 -11.71
C PHE A 151 -11.28 12.76 -10.25
N ALA A 152 -11.92 13.81 -9.77
CA ALA A 152 -11.88 14.15 -8.36
C ALA A 152 -12.67 13.11 -7.54
N LEU A 153 -12.06 12.56 -6.48
CA LEU A 153 -12.64 11.48 -5.68
C LEU A 153 -13.97 11.84 -5.06
N ASP A 154 -14.10 13.09 -4.61
CA ASP A 154 -15.35 13.62 -4.02
C ASP A 154 -16.55 13.64 -4.97
N ARG A 155 -16.34 13.33 -6.24
CA ARG A 155 -17.37 13.22 -7.27
C ARG A 155 -17.56 11.83 -7.84
N ILE A 156 -16.87 10.85 -7.30
CA ILE A 156 -17.03 9.44 -7.67
C ILE A 156 -18.11 8.85 -6.77
N ASP A 157 -19.26 8.49 -7.33
CA ASP A 157 -20.36 7.89 -6.60
C ASP A 157 -20.13 6.40 -6.31
N ALA A 158 -19.50 5.69 -7.27
CA ALA A 158 -19.23 4.27 -7.16
C ALA A 158 -18.04 3.82 -8.02
N VAL A 159 -17.37 2.78 -7.55
CA VAL A 159 -16.29 2.07 -8.24
C VAL A 159 -16.62 0.58 -8.26
N ILE A 160 -16.65 -0.02 -9.44
CA ILE A 160 -16.90 -1.45 -9.64
C ILE A 160 -15.71 -2.03 -10.40
N ALA A 161 -15.05 -3.04 -9.84
CA ALA A 161 -13.95 -3.75 -10.51
C ALA A 161 -14.48 -4.59 -11.68
N LEU A 162 -13.76 -4.58 -12.81
CA LEU A 162 -14.05 -5.34 -14.02
C LEU A 162 -12.82 -6.19 -14.40
N PRO A 163 -12.51 -7.25 -13.64
CA PRO A 163 -11.31 -8.06 -13.86
C PRO A 163 -11.33 -8.83 -15.19
N GLU A 164 -12.49 -8.98 -15.81
CA GLU A 164 -12.68 -9.61 -17.12
C GLU A 164 -12.20 -8.73 -18.29
N ILE A 165 -12.03 -7.43 -18.08
CA ILE A 165 -11.56 -6.51 -19.13
C ILE A 165 -10.03 -6.42 -19.07
N LYS A 166 -9.38 -6.59 -20.23
CA LYS A 166 -7.92 -6.51 -20.32
C LYS A 166 -7.43 -5.10 -20.00
N TYR A 167 -6.58 -5.00 -18.98
CA TYR A 167 -5.96 -3.74 -18.57
C TYR A 167 -4.97 -3.23 -19.65
N LYS A 168 -5.02 -1.93 -19.92
CA LYS A 168 -4.10 -1.22 -20.81
C LYS A 168 -3.14 -0.41 -19.95
N PRO A 169 -1.83 -0.73 -19.91
CA PRO A 169 -0.87 0.02 -19.09
C PRO A 169 -0.64 1.43 -19.68
N CYS A 170 -0.28 2.37 -18.80
CA CYS A 170 0.16 3.68 -19.21
C CYS A 170 1.63 3.64 -19.64
N ASN A 171 1.95 4.28 -20.75
CA ASN A 171 3.33 4.45 -21.22
C ASN A 171 3.85 5.88 -21.01
N GLU A 172 3.05 6.76 -20.39
CA GLU A 172 3.39 8.15 -20.12
C GLU A 172 3.79 8.32 -18.66
N ASP A 173 4.69 9.27 -18.39
CA ASP A 173 4.98 9.72 -17.02
C ASP A 173 3.83 10.63 -16.56
N LEU A 174 3.09 10.19 -15.53
CA LEU A 174 1.93 10.88 -14.98
C LEU A 174 2.24 11.60 -13.65
N ALA A 175 3.48 11.50 -13.16
CA ALA A 175 3.87 12.04 -11.84
C ALA A 175 4.12 13.55 -11.83
#